data_cb449d4256abf1608a9b71d810b41ff7
#
_entry.id   cb449d4256abf1608a9b71d810b41ff7
#
_cell.length_a   1.000
_cell.length_b   1.000
_cell.length_c   1.000
_cell.angle_alpha   90.00
_cell.angle_beta   90.00
_cell.angle_gamma   90.00
#
_symmetry.space_group_name_H-M   'P 1'
#
loop_
_entity.id
_entity.type
_entity.pdbx_description
1 polymer ?
#
loop_
_entity_poly.entity_id
_entity_poly.type
_entity_poly.pdbx_seq_one_letter_code
_entity_poly.pdbx_strand_id
1 'polypeptide(L)'
;MPNVAVTLTPALTRLFPGCPRQLELEAATVRDLLNALDARWPGMRDRLSDSLPRIRPHVNIFVDGERSALETPLKAGAAVFIVTAITGG
;
A
#
# COMPACT_ATOMS: atom_id res chain seq x y z
N MET A 1 17.20 -3.38 -1.22
CA MET A 1 15.78 -3.58 -1.50
C MET A 1 15.36 -2.74 -2.69
N PRO A 2 14.46 -3.23 -3.54
CA PRO A 2 14.01 -2.46 -4.70
C PRO A 2 13.34 -1.15 -4.29
N ASN A 3 13.54 -0.12 -5.07
CA ASN A 3 12.86 1.15 -4.90
C ASN A 3 11.63 1.15 -5.80
N VAL A 4 10.46 1.39 -5.22
CA VAL A 4 9.19 1.32 -5.95
C VAL A 4 8.42 2.62 -5.81
N ALA A 5 7.62 2.93 -6.84
CA ALA A 5 6.76 4.11 -6.85
C ALA A 5 5.37 3.72 -6.33
N VAL A 6 4.91 4.42 -5.30
CA VAL A 6 3.63 4.10 -4.65
C VAL A 6 2.66 5.24 -4.85
N THR A 7 1.45 4.91 -5.28
CA THR A 7 0.35 5.87 -5.41
C THR A 7 -0.77 5.47 -4.46
N LEU A 8 -1.22 6.42 -3.66
CA LEU A 8 -2.28 6.22 -2.66
C LEU A 8 -3.52 7.00 -3.07
N THR A 9 -4.70 6.48 -2.72
CA THR A 9 -5.95 7.20 -3.00
C THR A 9 -6.17 8.31 -1.99
N PRO A 10 -6.88 9.38 -2.37
CA PRO A 10 -7.18 10.48 -1.44
C PRO A 10 -7.90 10.03 -0.17
N ALA A 11 -8.76 9.02 -0.29
CA ALA A 11 -9.47 8.50 0.88
C ALA A 11 -8.49 8.01 1.95
N LEU A 12 -7.41 7.39 1.53
CA LEU A 12 -6.41 6.89 2.47
C LEU A 12 -5.55 8.02 3.01
N THR A 13 -5.11 8.93 2.13
CA THR A 13 -4.22 10.03 2.57
C THR A 13 -4.92 11.00 3.52
N ARG A 14 -6.23 11.13 3.45
CA ARG A 14 -6.96 11.97 4.41
C ARG A 14 -6.88 11.46 5.83
N LEU A 15 -6.71 10.16 6.01
CA LEU A 15 -6.62 9.57 7.34
C LEU A 15 -5.25 9.78 7.97
N PHE A 16 -4.26 10.16 7.18
CA PHE A 16 -2.88 10.29 7.64
C PHE A 16 -2.33 11.65 7.19
N PRO A 17 -2.52 12.70 8.01
CA PRO A 17 -2.05 14.05 7.65
C PRO A 17 -0.57 14.05 7.31
N GLY A 18 -0.23 14.76 6.24
CA GLY A 18 1.15 14.81 5.77
C GLY A 18 1.54 13.69 4.82
N CYS A 19 0.66 12.72 4.62
CA CYS A 19 0.94 11.63 3.69
C CYS A 19 0.72 12.08 2.26
N PRO A 20 1.74 12.03 1.39
CA PRO A 20 1.57 12.40 -0.02
C PRO A 20 0.81 11.32 -0.79
N ARG A 21 0.23 11.70 -1.92
CA ARG A 21 -0.47 10.74 -2.78
C ARG A 21 0.50 9.85 -3.54
N GLN A 22 1.69 10.35 -3.81
CA GLN A 22 2.73 9.61 -4.52
C GLN A 22 4.04 9.73 -3.78
N LEU A 23 4.72 8.60 -3.63
CA LEU A 23 6.01 8.58 -2.95
C LEU A 23 6.80 7.37 -3.42
N GLU A 24 8.10 7.35 -3.09
CA GLU A 24 8.96 6.23 -3.37
C GLU A 24 9.38 5.58 -2.07
N LEU A 25 9.38 4.25 -2.06
CA LEU A 25 9.77 3.47 -0.90
C LEU A 25 10.59 2.27 -1.34
N GLU A 26 11.42 1.78 -0.44
CA GLU A 26 12.17 0.55 -0.66
C GLU A 26 11.41 -0.61 -0.04
N ALA A 27 11.15 -1.64 -0.83
CA ALA A 27 10.46 -2.83 -0.36
C ALA A 27 10.69 -3.99 -1.31
N ALA A 28 10.86 -5.18 -0.77
CA ALA A 28 11.06 -6.38 -1.57
C ALA A 28 9.73 -7.07 -1.89
N THR A 29 8.72 -6.89 -1.03
CA THR A 29 7.39 -7.47 -1.22
C THR A 29 6.34 -6.43 -0.84
N VAL A 30 5.08 -6.71 -1.20
CA VAL A 30 3.97 -5.84 -0.80
C VAL A 30 3.90 -5.74 0.72
N ARG A 31 4.12 -6.85 1.44
CA ARG A 31 4.14 -6.83 2.90
C ARG A 31 5.18 -5.83 3.43
N ASP A 32 6.39 -5.87 2.89
CA ASP A 32 7.44 -4.95 3.29
C ASP A 32 7.04 -3.51 3.02
N LEU A 33 6.34 -3.28 1.90
CA LEU A 33 5.84 -1.96 1.54
C LEU A 33 4.87 -1.44 2.59
N LEU A 34 3.93 -2.28 3.03
CA LEU A 34 2.97 -1.88 4.05
C LEU A 34 3.66 -1.60 5.38
N ASN A 35 4.68 -2.38 5.72
CA ASN A 35 5.47 -2.13 6.93
C ASN A 35 6.22 -0.81 6.84
N ALA A 36 6.76 -0.48 5.67
CA ALA A 36 7.45 0.79 5.46
C ALA A 36 6.49 1.98 5.57
N LEU A 37 5.29 1.84 5.03
CA LEU A 37 4.26 2.87 5.17
C LEU A 37 3.85 3.06 6.63
N ASP A 38 3.67 1.96 7.34
CA ASP A 38 3.28 1.99 8.75
C ASP A 38 4.35 2.65 9.63
N ALA A 39 5.62 2.47 9.27
CA ALA A 39 6.71 3.10 10.01
C ALA A 39 6.68 4.62 9.86
N ARG A 40 6.23 5.14 8.73
CA ARG A 40 6.11 6.57 8.48
C ARG A 40 4.78 7.15 8.98
N TRP A 41 3.72 6.40 8.81
CA TRP A 41 2.37 6.81 9.22
C TRP A 41 1.76 5.68 10.03
N PRO A 42 1.98 5.66 11.36
CA PRO A 42 1.50 4.58 12.23
C PRO A 42 0.00 4.36 12.09
N GLY A 43 -0.37 3.11 11.96
CA GLY A 43 -1.76 2.71 11.75
C GLY A 43 -2.12 2.46 10.30
N MET A 44 -1.25 2.82 9.35
CA MET A 44 -1.57 2.64 7.93
C MET A 44 -1.68 1.16 7.57
N ARG A 45 -0.78 0.33 8.06
CA ARG A 45 -0.86 -1.11 7.77
C ARG A 45 -2.18 -1.70 8.25
N ASP A 46 -2.69 -1.26 9.40
CA ASP A 46 -3.94 -1.76 9.93
C ASP A 46 -5.14 -1.40 9.08
N ARG A 47 -5.03 -0.32 8.31
CA ARG A 47 -6.08 0.07 7.37
C ARG A 47 -6.06 -0.78 6.11
N LEU A 48 -4.90 -1.32 5.76
CA LEU A 48 -4.69 -2.01 4.49
C LEU A 48 -4.68 -3.52 4.65
N SER A 49 -4.26 -4.03 5.79
CA SER A 49 -4.19 -5.46 6.03
C SER A 49 -4.91 -5.84 7.31
N ASP A 50 -5.32 -7.08 7.34
CA ASP A 50 -6.06 -7.68 8.44
C ASP A 50 -5.09 -8.16 9.53
N SER A 51 -5.63 -8.55 10.70
CA SER A 51 -4.84 -9.22 11.73
C SER A 51 -4.29 -10.55 11.22
N LEU A 52 -4.99 -11.21 10.32
CA LEU A 52 -4.42 -12.27 9.53
C LEU A 52 -3.58 -11.62 8.43
N PRO A 53 -2.48 -12.25 7.98
CA PRO A 53 -1.61 -11.63 6.99
C PRO A 53 -2.22 -11.62 5.59
N ARG A 54 -3.22 -10.78 5.40
CA ARG A 54 -3.89 -10.64 4.12
C ARG A 54 -4.37 -9.20 3.95
N ILE A 55 -4.53 -8.81 2.69
CA ILE A 55 -5.08 -7.51 2.34
C ILE A 55 -6.57 -7.50 2.67
N ARG A 56 -7.06 -6.41 3.26
CA ARG A 56 -8.47 -6.29 3.61
C ARG A 56 -9.34 -6.36 2.35
N PRO A 57 -10.56 -6.93 2.44
CA PRO A 57 -11.42 -7.13 1.26
C PRO A 57 -11.74 -5.86 0.47
N HIS A 58 -11.82 -4.70 1.13
CA HIS A 58 -12.13 -3.44 0.45
C HIS A 58 -10.88 -2.72 -0.07
N VAL A 59 -9.72 -3.34 0.05
CA VAL A 59 -8.45 -2.78 -0.41
C VAL A 59 -7.95 -3.58 -1.59
N ASN A 60 -7.53 -2.88 -2.64
CA ASN A 60 -6.88 -3.50 -3.77
C ASN A 60 -5.50 -2.90 -3.92
N ILE A 61 -4.50 -3.75 -4.05
CA ILE A 61 -3.13 -3.33 -4.29
C ILE A 61 -2.71 -3.89 -5.64
N PHE A 62 -2.38 -2.98 -6.57
CA PHE A 62 -1.96 -3.34 -7.92
C PHE A 62 -0.48 -3.10 -8.06
N VAL A 63 0.23 -4.09 -8.58
CA VAL A 63 1.65 -3.98 -8.89
C VAL A 63 1.78 -4.08 -10.40
N ASP A 64 2.25 -3.00 -11.03
CA ASP A 64 2.38 -2.91 -12.49
C ASP A 64 1.09 -3.28 -13.21
N GLY A 65 -0.05 -2.85 -12.66
CA GLY A 65 -1.36 -3.05 -13.25
C GLY A 65 -2.03 -4.36 -12.90
N GLU A 66 -1.39 -5.22 -12.14
CA GLU A 66 -1.95 -6.51 -11.76
C GLU A 66 -2.28 -6.56 -10.28
N ARG A 67 -3.43 -7.16 -9.95
CA ARG A 67 -3.80 -7.35 -8.54
C ARG A 67 -2.76 -8.22 -7.85
N SER A 68 -2.39 -7.83 -6.64
CA SER A 68 -1.33 -8.50 -5.89
C SER A 68 -1.81 -8.99 -4.53
N ALA A 69 -0.93 -9.68 -3.83
CA ALA A 69 -1.13 -10.14 -2.47
C ALA A 69 0.07 -9.67 -1.63
N LEU A 70 0.02 -9.92 -0.32
CA LEU A 70 1.11 -9.49 0.57
C LEU A 70 2.46 -10.11 0.20
N GLU A 71 2.44 -11.31 -0.34
CA GLU A 71 3.66 -12.02 -0.69
C GLU A 71 4.20 -11.68 -2.08
N THR A 72 3.48 -10.84 -2.85
CA THR A 72 3.90 -10.49 -4.20
C THR A 72 5.25 -9.78 -4.17
N PRO A 73 6.25 -10.28 -4.92
CA PRO A 73 7.56 -9.64 -4.96
C PRO A 73 7.51 -8.35 -5.76
N LEU A 74 8.33 -7.39 -5.37
CA LEU A 74 8.45 -6.10 -6.03
C LEU A 74 9.80 -6.00 -6.71
N LYS A 75 9.81 -5.43 -7.92
CA LYS A 75 11.04 -5.19 -8.68
C LYS A 75 11.37 -3.71 -8.63
N ALA A 76 12.64 -3.38 -8.83
CA ALA A 76 13.07 -1.99 -8.91
C ALA A 76 12.26 -1.27 -9.99
N GLY A 77 11.71 -0.12 -9.64
CA GLY A 77 10.90 0.68 -10.56
C GLY A 77 9.44 0.24 -10.67
N ALA A 78 9.01 -0.75 -9.91
CA ALA A 78 7.62 -1.18 -9.97
C ALA A 78 6.68 -0.04 -9.57
N ALA A 79 5.52 0.00 -10.21
CA ALA A 79 4.46 0.96 -9.89
C ALA A 79 3.40 0.26 -9.04
N VAL A 80 3.20 0.75 -7.82
CA VAL A 80 2.25 0.17 -6.88
C VAL A 80 1.12 1.15 -6.64
N PHE A 81 -0.12 0.72 -6.88
CA PHE A 81 -1.31 1.50 -6.61
C PHE A 81 -2.09 0.86 -5.47
N ILE A 82 -2.30 1.62 -4.41
CA ILE A 82 -3.10 1.17 -3.28
C ILE A 82 -4.44 1.89 -3.34
N VAL A 83 -5.48 1.14 -3.64
CA VAL A 83 -6.83 1.66 -3.81
C VAL A 83 -7.71 1.13 -2.70
N THR A 84 -8.32 2.04 -1.94
CA THR A 84 -9.31 1.66 -0.95
C THR A 84 -10.67 1.92 -1.55
N ALA A 85 -11.47 0.88 -1.67
CA ALA A 85 -12.84 1.07 -2.12
C ALA A 85 -13.62 1.66 -0.96
N ILE A 86 -14.05 2.90 -1.14
CA ILE A 86 -15.02 3.47 -0.21
C ILE A 86 -16.37 2.94 -0.67
N THR A 87 -16.82 1.94 -0.01
CA THR A 87 -18.22 1.65 -0.12
C THR A 87 -18.87 2.82 0.57
N GLY A 88 -19.44 3.71 -0.18
CA GLY A 88 -20.11 4.88 0.35
C GLY A 88 -21.29 4.51 1.20
N GLY A 89 -21.16 3.53 1.65
CA GLY A 89 -22.17 3.19 2.69
C GLY A 89 -21.24 3.07 3.79
#